data_b39f155fd8a258f29fa8c32c063dbfd7
#
_entry.id   b39f155fd8a258f29fa8c32c063dbfd7
#
_cell.length_a   1.000
_cell.length_b   1.000
_cell.length_c   1.000
_cell.angle_alpha   90.00
_cell.angle_beta   90.00
_cell.angle_gamma   90.00
#
_symmetry.space_group_name_H-M   'P 1'
#
loop_
_entity.id
_entity.type
_entity.pdbx_description
1 polymer ?
#
loop_
_entity_poly.entity_id
_entity_poly.type
_entity_poly.pdbx_seq_one_letter_code
_entity_poly.pdbx_strand_id
1 'polypeptide(L)'
;SLHAELMPGIEIVMEETHLEEKIKNADFVVTGEGRLDAQTAMGKAPVGVAKLAKKYHKPVIAFAGGIEKGAEACNKAGITAFFPAVRGVTTLDEAMRPETAAENLAESAEQVFRLLTLR
;
A
#
# COMPACT_ATOMS: atom_id res chain seq x y z
N SER A 1 -1.45 14.43 15.10
CA SER A 1 -1.35 12.99 14.86
C SER A 1 -1.70 12.64 13.42
N LEU A 2 -1.08 11.61 12.91
CA LEU A 2 -1.35 11.14 11.56
C LEU A 2 -2.49 10.12 11.56
N HIS A 3 -3.31 10.21 10.52
CA HIS A 3 -4.37 9.23 10.28
C HIS A 3 -4.08 8.50 8.97
N ALA A 4 -4.05 7.17 9.01
CA ALA A 4 -3.82 6.31 7.85
C ALA A 4 -5.03 5.44 7.58
N GLU A 5 -5.35 5.25 6.31
CA GLU A 5 -6.32 4.27 5.86
C GLU A 5 -5.59 3.09 5.23
N LEU A 6 -5.90 1.88 5.71
CA LEU A 6 -5.35 0.65 5.18
C LEU A 6 -6.31 0.07 4.14
N MET A 7 -5.82 -0.07 2.91
CA MET A 7 -6.61 -0.56 1.79
C MET A 7 -6.00 -1.84 1.23
N PRO A 8 -6.65 -3.02 1.41
CA PRO A 8 -6.20 -4.24 0.74
C PRO A 8 -6.44 -4.14 -0.77
N GLY A 9 -5.42 -4.49 -1.57
CA GLY A 9 -5.47 -4.29 -3.01
C GLY A 9 -6.58 -5.04 -3.74
N ILE A 10 -6.95 -6.23 -3.25
CA ILE A 10 -7.96 -7.05 -3.91
C ILE A 10 -9.38 -6.83 -3.38
N GLU A 11 -9.54 -6.10 -2.30
CA GLU A 11 -10.84 -5.87 -1.65
C GLU A 11 -11.42 -4.50 -1.94
N ILE A 12 -10.84 -3.75 -2.88
CA ILE A 12 -11.37 -2.45 -3.25
C ILE A 12 -12.56 -2.65 -4.20
N VAL A 13 -13.58 -3.34 -3.71
CA VAL A 13 -14.89 -3.34 -4.29
C VAL A 13 -15.79 -2.49 -3.40
N MET A 14 -15.25 -1.39 -2.91
CA MET A 14 -16.04 -0.44 -2.16
C MET A 14 -16.67 0.55 -3.11
N GLU A 15 -17.84 1.04 -2.74
CA GLU A 15 -18.42 2.16 -3.46
C GLU A 15 -17.39 3.28 -3.49
N GLU A 16 -17.13 3.79 -4.65
CA GLU A 16 -16.13 4.83 -4.90
C GLU A 16 -16.31 6.02 -3.96
N THR A 17 -17.55 6.38 -3.64
CA THR A 17 -17.87 7.48 -2.74
C THR A 17 -17.33 7.27 -1.32
N HIS A 18 -17.45 6.05 -0.78
CA HIS A 18 -16.96 5.73 0.54
C HIS A 18 -15.43 5.74 0.59
N LEU A 19 -14.79 5.19 -0.44
CA LEU A 19 -13.35 5.18 -0.56
C LEU A 19 -12.82 6.60 -0.67
N GLU A 20 -13.43 7.41 -1.51
CA GLU A 20 -13.04 8.79 -1.71
C GLU A 20 -13.12 9.60 -0.41
N GLU A 21 -14.21 9.44 0.33
CA GLU A 21 -14.39 10.15 1.60
C GLU A 21 -13.32 9.75 2.63
N LYS A 22 -13.01 8.45 2.73
CA LYS A 22 -11.98 7.96 3.63
C LYS A 22 -10.61 8.54 3.27
N ILE A 23 -10.27 8.54 1.99
CA ILE A 23 -8.99 9.09 1.51
C ILE A 23 -8.91 10.58 1.79
N LYS A 24 -9.99 11.30 1.54
CA LYS A 24 -10.06 12.73 1.79
C LYS A 24 -9.75 13.10 3.24
N ASN A 25 -10.19 12.26 4.18
CA ASN A 25 -10.02 12.49 5.61
C ASN A 25 -8.74 11.88 6.19
N ALA A 26 -7.99 11.14 5.42
CA ALA A 26 -6.74 10.54 5.85
C ALA A 26 -5.56 11.47 5.65
N ASP A 27 -4.49 11.28 6.41
CA ASP A 27 -3.23 11.97 6.18
C ASP A 27 -2.40 11.25 5.12
N PHE A 28 -2.51 9.93 5.06
CA PHE A 28 -1.90 9.10 4.03
C PHE A 28 -2.64 7.77 3.93
N VAL A 29 -2.39 7.07 2.84
CA VAL A 29 -3.05 5.81 2.53
C VAL A 29 -2.02 4.68 2.50
N VAL A 30 -2.35 3.56 3.12
CA VAL A 30 -1.51 2.36 3.09
C VAL A 30 -2.25 1.28 2.32
N THR A 31 -1.59 0.66 1.36
CA THR A 31 -2.15 -0.46 0.61
C THR A 31 -1.24 -1.69 0.71
N GLY A 32 -1.86 -2.85 0.84
CA GLY A 32 -1.15 -4.14 0.84
C GLY A 32 -1.40 -4.86 -0.47
N GLU A 33 -0.33 -5.35 -1.08
CA GLU A 33 -0.39 -6.03 -2.37
C GLU A 33 0.35 -7.36 -2.32
N GLY A 34 -0.11 -8.33 -3.11
CA GLY A 34 0.62 -9.59 -3.25
C GLY A 34 1.91 -9.39 -4.02
N ARG A 35 1.86 -8.60 -5.08
CA ARG A 35 3.02 -8.35 -5.95
C ARG A 35 2.92 -6.96 -6.59
N LEU A 36 4.06 -6.31 -6.69
CA LEU A 36 4.19 -5.08 -7.49
C LEU A 36 5.17 -5.36 -8.62
N ASP A 37 4.77 -4.97 -9.83
CA ASP A 37 5.58 -5.08 -11.03
C ASP A 37 5.19 -3.96 -12.01
N ALA A 38 5.78 -3.98 -13.20
CA ALA A 38 5.47 -2.97 -14.21
C ALA A 38 4.00 -2.99 -14.65
N GLN A 39 3.36 -4.17 -14.61
CA GLN A 39 1.96 -4.31 -15.01
C GLN A 39 1.00 -3.76 -13.96
N THR A 40 1.39 -3.76 -12.71
CA THR A 40 0.59 -3.20 -11.62
C THR A 40 0.30 -1.71 -11.87
N ALA A 41 1.24 -1.00 -12.47
CA ALA A 41 1.09 0.41 -12.79
C ALA A 41 0.05 0.67 -13.88
N MET A 42 -0.45 -0.37 -14.55
CA MET A 42 -1.28 -0.25 -15.74
C MET A 42 -2.77 -0.39 -15.50
N GLY A 43 -3.25 -0.25 -14.27
CA GLY A 43 -4.69 -0.17 -14.05
C GLY A 43 -5.27 -1.20 -13.10
N LYS A 44 -4.52 -1.66 -12.14
CA LYS A 44 -5.04 -2.52 -11.08
C LYS A 44 -5.47 -1.69 -9.87
N ALA A 45 -6.03 -2.36 -8.86
CA ALA A 45 -6.58 -1.72 -7.68
C ALA A 45 -5.67 -0.68 -7.01
N PRO A 46 -4.37 -0.92 -6.81
CA PRO A 46 -3.53 0.09 -6.15
C PRO A 46 -3.43 1.38 -6.95
N VAL A 47 -3.52 1.31 -8.28
CA VAL A 47 -3.48 2.50 -9.13
C VAL A 47 -4.79 3.29 -9.00
N GLY A 48 -5.92 2.61 -8.83
CA GLY A 48 -7.21 3.27 -8.59
C GLY A 48 -7.19 4.09 -7.30
N VAL A 49 -6.67 3.49 -6.22
CA VAL A 49 -6.49 4.18 -4.94
C VAL A 49 -5.52 5.34 -5.10
N ALA A 50 -4.42 5.14 -5.82
CA ALA A 50 -3.40 6.17 -6.03
C ALA A 50 -3.97 7.38 -6.77
N LYS A 51 -4.85 7.15 -7.75
CA LYS A 51 -5.51 8.25 -8.47
C LYS A 51 -6.38 9.11 -7.56
N LEU A 52 -7.18 8.47 -6.69
CA LEU A 52 -7.99 9.18 -5.72
C LEU A 52 -7.13 9.92 -4.71
N ALA A 53 -6.09 9.28 -4.21
CA ALA A 53 -5.17 9.90 -3.26
C ALA A 53 -4.48 11.13 -3.86
N LYS A 54 -4.09 11.05 -5.12
CA LYS A 54 -3.48 12.17 -5.84
C LYS A 54 -4.44 13.35 -5.93
N LYS A 55 -5.72 13.07 -6.18
CA LYS A 55 -6.76 14.11 -6.24
C LYS A 55 -6.80 14.93 -4.95
N TYR A 56 -6.57 14.30 -3.81
CA TYR A 56 -6.59 14.95 -2.50
C TYR A 56 -5.20 15.20 -1.91
N HIS A 57 -4.16 15.07 -2.73
CA HIS A 57 -2.76 15.29 -2.32
C HIS A 57 -2.34 14.41 -1.14
N LYS A 58 -2.79 13.15 -1.13
CA LYS A 58 -2.45 12.21 -0.07
C LYS A 58 -1.36 11.25 -0.53
N PRO A 59 -0.30 11.06 0.29
CA PRO A 59 0.70 10.03 -0.02
C PRO A 59 0.10 8.63 0.03
N VAL A 60 0.58 7.75 -0.84
CA VAL A 60 0.22 6.34 -0.86
C VAL A 60 1.48 5.52 -0.62
N ILE A 61 1.41 4.66 0.38
CA ILE A 61 2.49 3.77 0.74
C ILE A 61 2.01 2.35 0.49
N ALA A 62 2.71 1.61 -0.35
CA ALA A 62 2.36 0.23 -0.67
C ALA A 62 3.33 -0.74 -0.01
N PHE A 63 2.79 -1.83 0.55
CA PHE A 63 3.58 -2.96 1.02
C PHE A 63 3.22 -4.18 0.18
N ALA A 64 4.22 -4.86 -0.34
CA ALA A 64 4.00 -5.99 -1.23
C ALA A 64 4.76 -7.22 -0.80
N GLY A 65 4.14 -8.39 -0.97
CA GLY A 65 4.80 -9.67 -0.72
C GLY A 65 5.94 -9.92 -1.69
N GLY A 66 5.81 -9.47 -2.94
CA GLY A 66 6.86 -9.55 -3.95
C GLY A 66 7.01 -8.23 -4.68
N ILE A 67 8.24 -7.80 -4.89
CA ILE A 67 8.55 -6.59 -5.65
C ILE A 67 9.42 -7.02 -6.82
N GLU A 68 8.85 -6.95 -8.01
CA GLU A 68 9.49 -7.39 -9.23
C GLU A 68 10.22 -6.24 -9.92
N LYS A 69 11.10 -6.59 -10.82
CA LYS A 69 11.79 -5.62 -11.66
C LYS A 69 10.73 -4.81 -12.43
N GLY A 70 10.91 -3.50 -12.47
CA GLY A 70 9.96 -2.61 -13.14
C GLY A 70 8.87 -2.08 -12.20
N ALA A 71 8.86 -2.47 -10.94
CA ALA A 71 7.88 -1.98 -9.96
C ALA A 71 7.93 -0.45 -9.78
N GLU A 72 9.06 0.16 -10.06
CA GLU A 72 9.22 1.62 -9.96
C GLU A 72 8.27 2.40 -10.87
N ALA A 73 7.67 1.74 -11.87
CA ALA A 73 6.61 2.35 -12.67
C ALA A 73 5.40 2.73 -11.79
N CYS A 74 5.21 2.05 -10.65
CA CYS A 74 4.13 2.35 -9.73
C CYS A 74 4.31 3.73 -9.09
N ASN A 75 5.53 4.20 -8.92
CA ASN A 75 5.78 5.55 -8.40
C ASN A 75 5.22 6.60 -9.36
N LYS A 76 5.40 6.40 -10.65
CA LYS A 76 4.85 7.31 -11.67
C LYS A 76 3.33 7.26 -11.71
N ALA A 77 2.75 6.12 -11.35
CA ALA A 77 1.30 5.92 -11.33
C ALA A 77 0.64 6.52 -10.08
N GLY A 78 1.41 7.03 -9.13
CA GLY A 78 0.87 7.72 -7.96
C GLY A 78 1.13 7.03 -6.62
N ILE A 79 1.83 5.89 -6.62
CA ILE A 79 2.28 5.28 -5.37
C ILE A 79 3.53 6.02 -4.91
N THR A 80 3.43 6.70 -3.78
CA THR A 80 4.50 7.55 -3.27
C THR A 80 5.76 6.75 -2.95
N ALA A 81 5.60 5.62 -2.29
CA ALA A 81 6.69 4.73 -1.96
C ALA A 81 6.15 3.31 -1.76
N PHE A 82 6.98 2.32 -2.02
CA PHE A 82 6.61 0.93 -1.78
C PHE A 82 7.73 0.18 -1.06
N PHE A 83 7.35 -0.81 -0.29
CA PHE A 83 8.28 -1.58 0.55
C PHE A 83 7.89 -3.06 0.53
N PRO A 84 8.86 -3.97 0.73
CA PRO A 84 8.52 -5.37 0.90
C PRO A 84 7.79 -5.59 2.23
N ALA A 85 6.77 -6.42 2.22
CA ALA A 85 6.03 -6.80 3.42
C ALA A 85 6.70 -7.96 4.16
N VAL A 86 7.50 -8.77 3.46
CA VAL A 86 8.22 -9.89 4.05
C VAL A 86 9.45 -9.38 4.81
N ARG A 87 9.56 -9.73 6.07
CA ARG A 87 10.55 -9.12 6.97
C ARG A 87 11.85 -9.91 7.13
N GLY A 88 11.97 -11.04 6.45
CA GLY A 88 13.18 -11.85 6.51
C GLY A 88 13.07 -13.04 5.60
N VAL A 89 14.08 -13.89 5.63
CA VAL A 89 14.07 -15.11 4.83
C VAL A 89 13.01 -16.06 5.37
N THR A 90 12.12 -16.51 4.49
CA THR A 90 11.01 -17.37 4.87
C THR A 90 10.53 -18.15 3.64
N THR A 91 9.62 -19.10 3.86
CA THR A 91 8.98 -19.80 2.75
C THR A 91 7.76 -19.04 2.28
N LEU A 92 7.32 -19.29 1.04
CA LEU A 92 6.12 -18.67 0.50
C LEU A 92 4.90 -19.03 1.34
N ASP A 93 4.76 -20.31 1.73
CA ASP A 93 3.64 -20.77 2.55
C ASP A 93 3.56 -20.01 3.87
N GLU A 94 4.68 -19.82 4.53
CA GLU A 94 4.76 -19.12 5.81
C GLU A 94 4.40 -17.63 5.64
N ALA A 95 4.96 -17.00 4.63
CA ALA A 95 4.73 -15.57 4.36
C ALA A 95 3.27 -15.29 4.00
N MET A 96 2.57 -16.25 3.40
CA MET A 96 1.19 -16.09 2.96
C MET A 96 0.16 -16.48 4.01
N ARG A 97 0.56 -16.96 5.18
CA ARG A 97 -0.40 -17.21 6.26
C ARG A 97 -1.03 -15.88 6.67
N PRO A 98 -2.36 -15.82 6.79
CA PRO A 98 -3.04 -14.55 7.08
C PRO A 98 -2.50 -13.81 8.29
N GLU A 99 -2.28 -14.50 9.41
CA GLU A 99 -1.76 -13.89 10.62
C GLU A 99 -0.32 -13.39 10.46
N THR A 100 0.52 -14.12 9.73
CA THR A 100 1.91 -13.72 9.44
C THR A 100 1.94 -12.50 8.53
N ALA A 101 1.13 -12.51 7.49
CA ALA A 101 1.04 -11.39 6.54
C ALA A 101 0.54 -10.12 7.23
N ALA A 102 -0.49 -10.24 8.07
CA ALA A 102 -1.04 -9.12 8.81
C ALA A 102 -0.04 -8.53 9.80
N GLU A 103 0.67 -9.39 10.53
CA GLU A 103 1.68 -8.97 11.48
C GLU A 103 2.86 -8.28 10.79
N ASN A 104 3.35 -8.86 9.71
CA ASN A 104 4.44 -8.27 8.92
C ASN A 104 4.07 -6.90 8.39
N LEU A 105 2.86 -6.77 7.88
CA LEU A 105 2.36 -5.50 7.37
C LEU A 105 2.31 -4.45 8.48
N ALA A 106 1.73 -4.79 9.63
CA ALA A 106 1.59 -3.88 10.76
C ALA A 106 2.95 -3.40 11.27
N GLU A 107 3.90 -4.32 11.44
CA GLU A 107 5.23 -3.98 11.93
C GLU A 107 6.02 -3.12 10.95
N SER A 108 5.92 -3.43 9.65
CA SER A 108 6.60 -2.63 8.62
C SER A 108 5.98 -1.24 8.51
N ALA A 109 4.66 -1.16 8.56
CA ALA A 109 3.95 0.11 8.52
C ALA A 109 4.34 0.99 9.71
N GLU A 110 4.47 0.42 10.89
CA GLU A 110 4.89 1.17 12.07
C GLU A 110 6.23 1.87 11.87
N GLN A 111 7.20 1.16 11.28
CA GLN A 111 8.51 1.75 11.02
C GLN A 111 8.43 2.91 10.03
N VAL A 112 7.61 2.79 9.01
CA VAL A 112 7.39 3.88 8.06
C VAL A 112 6.71 5.06 8.75
N PHE A 113 5.72 4.81 9.60
CA PHE A 113 5.02 5.86 10.35
C PHE A 113 5.97 6.64 11.25
N ARG A 114 6.94 5.96 11.86
CA ARG A 114 7.94 6.62 12.67
C ARG A 114 8.76 7.62 11.84
N LEU A 115 9.06 7.31 10.59
CA LEU A 115 9.73 8.23 9.68
C LEU A 115 8.83 9.41 9.31
N LEU A 116 7.55 9.14 9.04
CA LEU A 116 6.60 10.17 8.64
C LEU A 116 6.29 11.17 9.76
N THR A 117 6.50 10.77 11.00
CA THR A 117 6.25 11.65 12.15
C THR A 117 7.47 12.42 12.62
N LEU A 118 8.60 12.27 11.93
CA LEU A 118 9.78 13.09 12.21
C LEU A 118 9.50 14.53 11.80
N ARG A 119 9.88 15.43 12.66
CA ARG A 119 9.67 16.85 12.44
C ARG A 119 10.90 17.68 12.85
#